data_ab56b4875d456334617f40676a8c4858
#
_entry.id   ab56b4875d456334617f40676a8c4858
#
_cell.length_a   1.000
_cell.length_b   1.000
_cell.length_c   1.000
_cell.angle_alpha   90.00
_cell.angle_beta   90.00
_cell.angle_gamma   90.00
#
_symmetry.space_group_name_H-M   'P 1'
#
loop_
_entity.id
_entity.type
_entity.pdbx_description
1 polymer ?
#
loop_
_entity_poly.entity_id
_entity_poly.type
_entity_poly.pdbx_seq_one_letter_code
_entity_poly.pdbx_strand_id
1 'polypeptide(L)'
;DRSVNKFKKLVPQQQEGYYMAVGPKGVVIAGRDERGLYYGVQTLRDMISKGQLETCTIQDWPDVKFRGAIEGFYGRPWSHEHRLRQIDFYGRNKMNVYIYGPKDDPYHRQHWREAYPENEAKLLQELNVRAHQRGVNFYWAIHPGLDIKWTNEDRDNLVNKLEKMYGLGIRSFAVFFDDISGEGSRGEK
;
A
#
# COMPACT_ATOMS: atom_id res chain seq x y z
N ASP A 1 -27.64 -7.44 -14.92
CA ASP A 1 -28.36 -8.53 -14.29
C ASP A 1 -29.25 -7.99 -13.17
N ARG A 2 -30.58 -8.27 -13.20
CA ARG A 2 -31.55 -7.76 -12.20
C ARG A 2 -31.22 -8.23 -10.77
N SER A 3 -30.55 -9.36 -10.61
CA SER A 3 -30.18 -9.92 -9.30
C SER A 3 -29.13 -9.05 -8.59
N VAL A 4 -28.20 -8.44 -9.32
CA VAL A 4 -27.13 -7.60 -8.75
C VAL A 4 -27.67 -6.24 -8.29
N ASN A 5 -28.67 -5.68 -9.00
CA ASN A 5 -29.23 -4.37 -8.65
C ASN A 5 -29.95 -4.36 -7.29
N LYS A 6 -30.47 -5.51 -6.85
CA LYS A 6 -31.13 -5.67 -5.56
C LYS A 6 -30.18 -5.35 -4.38
N PHE A 7 -28.90 -5.70 -4.52
CA PHE A 7 -27.93 -5.54 -3.43
C PHE A 7 -27.23 -4.18 -3.44
N LYS A 8 -27.24 -3.44 -4.57
CA LYS A 8 -26.60 -2.11 -4.67
C LYS A 8 -27.06 -1.12 -3.59
N LYS A 9 -28.33 -1.19 -3.20
CA LYS A 9 -28.90 -0.30 -2.17
C LYS A 9 -28.46 -0.68 -0.74
N LEU A 10 -27.94 -1.89 -0.56
CA LEU A 10 -27.49 -2.41 0.72
C LEU A 10 -25.98 -2.21 0.94
N VAL A 11 -25.24 -1.84 -0.12
CA VAL A 11 -23.80 -1.57 -0.03
C VAL A 11 -23.59 -0.21 0.63
N PRO A 12 -22.73 -0.12 1.66
CA PRO A 12 -22.33 1.15 2.27
C PRO A 12 -21.84 2.17 1.25
N GLN A 13 -22.08 3.45 1.47
CA GLN A 13 -21.62 4.51 0.56
C GLN A 13 -20.13 4.85 0.76
N GLN A 14 -19.57 4.47 1.87
CA GLN A 14 -18.17 4.68 2.23
C GLN A 14 -17.25 3.88 1.30
N GLN A 15 -16.09 4.45 0.95
CA GLN A 15 -15.04 3.75 0.21
C GLN A 15 -14.60 2.50 0.97
N GLU A 16 -14.22 1.46 0.22
CA GLU A 16 -13.81 0.16 0.78
C GLU A 16 -14.95 -0.57 1.53
N GLY A 17 -16.18 -0.05 1.51
CA GLY A 17 -17.33 -0.65 2.13
C GLY A 17 -17.86 -1.86 1.35
N TYR A 18 -18.49 -2.81 2.05
CA TYR A 18 -19.13 -3.97 1.43
C TYR A 18 -20.39 -4.39 2.19
N TYR A 19 -21.25 -5.10 1.46
CA TYR A 19 -22.36 -5.87 1.98
C TYR A 19 -22.11 -7.35 1.73
N MET A 20 -22.38 -8.19 2.72
CA MET A 20 -22.33 -9.63 2.60
C MET A 20 -23.59 -10.26 3.17
N ALA A 21 -24.15 -11.25 2.51
CA ALA A 21 -25.24 -12.07 3.02
C ALA A 21 -24.86 -13.57 2.89
N VAL A 22 -25.02 -14.30 3.99
CA VAL A 22 -24.85 -15.76 4.05
C VAL A 22 -26.22 -16.37 4.33
N GLY A 23 -26.61 -17.37 3.57
CA GLY A 23 -27.89 -18.05 3.76
C GLY A 23 -27.93 -19.44 3.12
N PRO A 24 -29.05 -20.18 3.26
CA PRO A 24 -29.17 -21.56 2.76
C PRO A 24 -28.93 -21.71 1.25
N LYS A 25 -29.11 -20.63 0.49
CA LYS A 25 -28.93 -20.60 -0.97
C LYS A 25 -27.51 -20.20 -1.41
N GLY A 26 -26.62 -19.91 -0.45
CA GLY A 26 -25.22 -19.51 -0.72
C GLY A 26 -24.86 -18.15 -0.13
N VAL A 27 -23.77 -17.60 -0.65
CA VAL A 27 -23.20 -16.33 -0.19
C VAL A 27 -23.27 -15.29 -1.31
N VAL A 28 -23.62 -14.06 -0.95
CA VAL A 28 -23.55 -12.88 -1.82
C VAL A 28 -22.62 -11.86 -1.17
N ILE A 29 -21.67 -11.33 -1.95
CA ILE A 29 -20.81 -10.23 -1.53
C ILE A 29 -20.92 -9.13 -2.57
N ALA A 30 -21.12 -7.90 -2.16
CA ALA A 30 -21.14 -6.72 -3.00
C ALA A 30 -20.28 -5.62 -2.38
N GLY A 31 -19.26 -5.17 -3.09
CA GLY A 31 -18.38 -4.09 -2.67
C GLY A 31 -18.81 -2.73 -3.24
N ARG A 32 -18.51 -1.66 -2.52
CA ARG A 32 -18.63 -0.28 -3.01
C ARG A 32 -17.66 -0.04 -4.17
N ASP A 33 -16.48 -0.63 -4.05
CA ASP A 33 -15.38 -0.63 -5.00
C ASP A 33 -14.68 -2.01 -4.97
N GLU A 34 -13.64 -2.19 -5.76
CA GLU A 34 -12.88 -3.44 -5.84
C GLU A 34 -12.30 -3.84 -4.49
N ARG A 35 -11.82 -2.86 -3.71
CA ARG A 35 -11.24 -3.11 -2.39
C ARG A 35 -12.30 -3.51 -1.37
N GLY A 36 -13.47 -2.90 -1.40
CA GLY A 36 -14.62 -3.32 -0.59
C GLY A 36 -15.04 -4.75 -0.89
N LEU A 37 -15.10 -5.13 -2.18
CA LEU A 37 -15.36 -6.52 -2.57
C LEU A 37 -14.28 -7.47 -2.03
N TYR A 38 -13.01 -7.13 -2.17
CA TYR A 38 -11.89 -7.90 -1.64
C TYR A 38 -12.01 -8.09 -0.11
N TYR A 39 -12.38 -7.04 0.64
CA TYR A 39 -12.55 -7.11 2.09
C TYR A 39 -13.73 -7.98 2.51
N GLY A 40 -14.82 -7.96 1.77
CA GLY A 40 -15.93 -8.87 1.97
C GLY A 40 -15.51 -10.34 1.80
N VAL A 41 -14.68 -10.64 0.81
CA VAL A 41 -14.10 -11.97 0.61
C VAL A 41 -13.18 -12.36 1.77
N GLN A 42 -12.37 -11.43 2.32
CA GLN A 42 -11.54 -11.73 3.50
C GLN A 42 -12.41 -12.06 4.73
N THR A 43 -13.50 -11.33 4.94
CA THR A 43 -14.44 -11.62 6.03
C THR A 43 -15.06 -13.01 5.86
N LEU A 44 -15.54 -13.37 4.69
CA LEU A 44 -16.06 -14.71 4.41
C LEU A 44 -15.02 -15.79 4.71
N ARG A 45 -13.79 -15.60 4.26
CA ARG A 45 -12.68 -16.54 4.49
C ARG A 45 -12.40 -16.71 5.99
N ASP A 46 -12.41 -15.63 6.77
CA ASP A 46 -12.20 -15.68 8.22
C ASP A 46 -13.35 -16.43 8.92
N MET A 47 -14.61 -16.21 8.50
CA MET A 47 -15.76 -16.96 9.01
C MET A 47 -15.63 -18.46 8.75
N ILE A 48 -15.25 -18.84 7.53
CA ILE A 48 -15.04 -20.25 7.16
C ILE A 48 -13.91 -20.85 7.99
N SER A 49 -12.78 -20.15 8.12
CA SER A 49 -11.60 -20.65 8.86
C SER A 49 -11.88 -20.86 10.34
N LYS A 50 -12.79 -20.11 10.93
CA LYS A 50 -13.23 -20.22 12.32
C LYS A 50 -14.40 -21.18 12.53
N GLY A 51 -14.92 -21.78 11.46
CA GLY A 51 -16.12 -22.63 11.54
C GLY A 51 -17.40 -21.84 11.87
N GLN A 52 -17.44 -20.52 11.62
CA GLN A 52 -18.52 -19.60 12.00
C GLN A 52 -19.39 -19.19 10.80
N LEU A 53 -19.58 -20.08 9.82
CA LEU A 53 -20.39 -19.79 8.65
C LEU A 53 -21.89 -19.99 8.98
N GLU A 54 -22.48 -19.02 9.65
CA GLU A 54 -23.89 -18.97 10.00
C GLU A 54 -24.68 -18.06 9.07
N THR A 55 -26.01 -18.24 9.01
CA THR A 55 -26.90 -17.32 8.28
C THR A 55 -26.84 -15.93 8.90
N CYS A 56 -26.34 -14.95 8.14
CA CYS A 56 -26.17 -13.58 8.61
C CYS A 56 -26.17 -12.57 7.46
N THR A 57 -26.25 -11.29 7.81
CA THR A 57 -25.96 -10.16 6.93
C THR A 57 -24.93 -9.26 7.61
N ILE A 58 -23.95 -8.79 6.83
CA ILE A 58 -22.88 -7.89 7.29
C ILE A 58 -22.84 -6.68 6.36
N GLN A 59 -22.79 -5.50 6.94
CA GLN A 59 -22.41 -4.25 6.30
C GLN A 59 -21.22 -3.70 7.07
N ASP A 60 -20.12 -3.43 6.36
CA ASP A 60 -18.87 -3.02 6.98
C ASP A 60 -18.12 -2.04 6.11
N TRP A 61 -17.42 -1.12 6.70
CA TRP A 61 -16.54 -0.13 6.08
C TRP A 61 -15.46 0.32 7.06
N PRO A 62 -14.32 0.82 6.60
CA PRO A 62 -13.25 1.26 7.50
C PRO A 62 -13.58 2.60 8.17
N ASP A 63 -13.34 2.71 9.47
CA ASP A 63 -13.43 3.97 10.23
C ASP A 63 -12.20 4.87 9.98
N VAL A 64 -11.05 4.27 9.62
CA VAL A 64 -9.79 4.97 9.36
C VAL A 64 -9.38 4.77 7.90
N LYS A 65 -9.14 5.88 7.20
CA LYS A 65 -8.83 5.88 5.76
C LYS A 65 -7.51 5.17 5.43
N PHE A 66 -6.45 5.38 6.22
CA PHE A 66 -5.12 4.80 5.99
C PHE A 66 -4.78 3.83 7.12
N ARG A 67 -4.49 2.59 6.76
CA ARG A 67 -4.21 1.49 7.69
C ARG A 67 -3.04 0.69 7.13
N GLY A 68 -1.93 0.63 7.86
CA GLY A 68 -0.75 -0.07 7.36
C GLY A 68 0.51 0.21 8.15
N ALA A 69 1.65 0.08 7.50
CA ALA A 69 2.95 0.26 8.12
C ALA A 69 3.91 1.04 7.23
N ILE A 70 4.90 1.63 7.89
CA ILE A 70 6.07 2.27 7.27
C ILE A 70 7.28 1.42 7.63
N GLU A 71 8.01 0.91 6.63
CA GLU A 71 9.33 0.33 6.80
C GLU A 71 10.37 1.46 6.71
N GLY A 72 10.61 2.13 7.83
CA GLY A 72 11.53 3.27 7.93
C GLY A 72 12.36 3.25 9.20
N PHE A 73 12.45 2.09 9.86
CA PHE A 73 13.18 1.92 11.13
C PHE A 73 14.68 1.68 10.89
N TYR A 74 15.46 1.92 11.95
CA TYR A 74 16.86 1.51 12.02
C TYR A 74 16.98 0.06 12.48
N GLY A 75 18.08 -0.59 12.12
CA GLY A 75 18.37 -1.98 12.45
C GLY A 75 18.31 -2.89 11.24
N ARG A 76 18.14 -4.18 11.47
CA ARG A 76 18.11 -5.15 10.39
C ARG A 76 16.85 -4.98 9.53
N PRO A 77 16.97 -4.72 8.23
CA PRO A 77 15.83 -4.56 7.35
C PRO A 77 15.08 -5.88 7.16
N TRP A 78 13.84 -5.79 6.74
CA TRP A 78 13.12 -6.98 6.31
C TRP A 78 13.72 -7.56 5.03
N SER A 79 13.81 -8.88 4.94
CA SER A 79 14.14 -9.52 3.67
C SER A 79 12.99 -9.33 2.67
N HIS A 80 13.29 -9.49 1.38
CA HIS A 80 12.28 -9.41 0.32
C HIS A 80 11.09 -10.38 0.59
N GLU A 81 11.40 -11.61 1.00
CA GLU A 81 10.38 -12.59 1.36
C GLU A 81 9.52 -12.15 2.56
N HIS A 82 10.11 -11.52 3.57
CA HIS A 82 9.36 -10.95 4.69
C HIS A 82 8.44 -9.82 4.23
N ARG A 83 8.89 -8.94 3.34
CA ARG A 83 8.06 -7.87 2.76
C ARG A 83 6.85 -8.43 2.01
N LEU A 84 7.03 -9.48 1.20
CA LEU A 84 5.92 -10.17 0.52
C LEU A 84 4.93 -10.75 1.51
N ARG A 85 5.41 -11.40 2.59
CA ARG A 85 4.54 -11.93 3.66
C ARG A 85 3.80 -10.83 4.43
N GLN A 86 4.46 -9.70 4.67
CA GLN A 86 3.81 -8.53 5.30
C GLN A 86 2.69 -7.97 4.40
N ILE A 87 2.92 -7.86 3.11
CA ILE A 87 1.90 -7.41 2.16
C ILE A 87 0.70 -8.37 2.17
N ASP A 88 0.94 -9.69 2.17
CA ASP A 88 -0.12 -10.69 2.30
C ASP A 88 -0.88 -10.55 3.62
N PHE A 89 -0.18 -10.28 4.73
CA PHE A 89 -0.79 -10.02 6.04
C PHE A 89 -1.64 -8.75 6.01
N TYR A 90 -1.15 -7.66 5.42
CA TYR A 90 -1.91 -6.41 5.31
C TYR A 90 -3.22 -6.62 4.55
N GLY A 91 -3.17 -7.26 3.39
CA GLY A 91 -4.38 -7.54 2.62
C GLY A 91 -5.39 -8.39 3.37
N ARG A 92 -4.94 -9.44 4.10
CA ARG A 92 -5.82 -10.28 4.93
C ARG A 92 -6.52 -9.50 6.03
N ASN A 93 -5.84 -8.54 6.63
CA ASN A 93 -6.32 -7.76 7.76
C ASN A 93 -6.92 -6.42 7.33
N LYS A 94 -7.30 -6.28 6.06
CA LYS A 94 -7.94 -5.08 5.51
C LYS A 94 -7.12 -3.80 5.69
N MET A 95 -5.78 -3.92 5.75
CA MET A 95 -4.85 -2.80 5.69
C MET A 95 -4.61 -2.43 4.24
N ASN A 96 -4.41 -1.13 3.97
CA ASN A 96 -4.36 -0.60 2.60
C ASN A 96 -3.11 0.21 2.28
N VAL A 97 -2.14 0.29 3.18
CA VAL A 97 -0.92 1.10 3.02
C VAL A 97 0.32 0.30 3.41
N TYR A 98 1.33 0.30 2.55
CA TYR A 98 2.68 -0.07 2.88
C TYR A 98 3.64 0.98 2.31
N ILE A 99 4.38 1.67 3.18
CA ILE A 99 5.37 2.67 2.79
C ILE A 99 6.76 2.04 2.90
N TYR A 100 7.43 1.90 1.76
CA TYR A 100 8.78 1.38 1.64
C TYR A 100 9.80 2.51 1.73
N GLY A 101 10.61 2.53 2.77
CA GLY A 101 11.69 3.50 2.98
C GLY A 101 12.73 2.97 3.99
N PRO A 102 13.26 1.73 3.81
CA PRO A 102 14.22 1.14 4.74
C PRO A 102 15.52 1.95 4.77
N LYS A 103 16.02 2.24 5.98
CA LYS A 103 17.19 3.11 6.21
C LYS A 103 18.49 2.61 5.58
N ASP A 104 18.57 1.34 5.23
CA ASP A 104 19.73 0.68 4.60
C ASP A 104 19.60 0.49 3.09
N ASP A 105 18.50 0.92 2.47
CA ASP A 105 18.41 1.02 1.02
C ASP A 105 19.14 2.29 0.55
N PRO A 106 20.30 2.18 -0.10
CA PRO A 106 21.06 3.36 -0.48
C PRO A 106 20.38 4.16 -1.60
N TYR A 107 19.60 3.51 -2.46
CA TYR A 107 19.04 4.13 -3.67
C TYR A 107 17.82 4.99 -3.42
N HIS A 108 17.18 4.89 -2.27
CA HIS A 108 16.17 5.84 -1.86
C HIS A 108 16.74 6.96 -0.98
N ARG A 109 17.98 6.80 -0.45
CA ARG A 109 18.56 7.69 0.56
C ARG A 109 19.91 8.28 0.11
N GLN A 110 21.06 7.59 0.33
CA GLN A 110 22.40 8.12 0.05
C GLN A 110 22.65 8.35 -1.44
N HIS A 111 22.21 7.41 -2.26
CA HIS A 111 22.37 7.40 -3.72
C HIS A 111 21.04 7.71 -4.43
N TRP A 112 20.22 8.60 -3.87
CA TRP A 112 18.89 8.87 -4.38
C TRP A 112 18.85 9.39 -5.84
N ARG A 113 19.94 9.98 -6.32
CA ARG A 113 20.10 10.41 -7.72
C ARG A 113 20.33 9.25 -8.68
N GLU A 114 20.81 8.13 -8.18
CA GLU A 114 21.16 6.96 -9.01
C GLU A 114 19.95 6.07 -9.28
N ALA A 115 19.98 5.37 -10.43
CA ALA A 115 18.96 4.34 -10.68
C ALA A 115 19.23 3.11 -9.82
N TYR A 116 18.15 2.38 -9.49
CA TYR A 116 18.31 1.04 -8.93
C TYR A 116 19.00 0.10 -9.93
N PRO A 117 19.87 -0.80 -9.47
CA PRO A 117 20.29 -1.96 -10.25
C PRO A 117 19.08 -2.76 -10.73
N GLU A 118 19.19 -3.38 -11.90
CA GLU A 118 18.06 -4.07 -12.54
C GLU A 118 17.43 -5.17 -11.65
N ASN A 119 18.28 -5.93 -10.95
CA ASN A 119 17.81 -6.96 -10.02
C ASN A 119 17.01 -6.39 -8.85
N GLU A 120 17.44 -5.27 -8.27
CA GLU A 120 16.72 -4.60 -7.16
C GLU A 120 15.45 -3.92 -7.65
N ALA A 121 15.47 -3.30 -8.82
CA ALA A 121 14.29 -2.74 -9.46
C ALA A 121 13.21 -3.80 -9.70
N LYS A 122 13.58 -5.01 -10.11
CA LYS A 122 12.66 -6.15 -10.26
C LYS A 122 12.03 -6.57 -8.93
N LEU A 123 12.80 -6.57 -7.84
CA LEU A 123 12.27 -6.88 -6.51
C LEU A 123 11.25 -5.83 -6.05
N LEU A 124 11.52 -4.54 -6.28
CA LEU A 124 10.55 -3.46 -5.99
C LEU A 124 9.28 -3.60 -6.84
N GLN A 125 9.42 -3.94 -8.11
CA GLN A 125 8.28 -4.20 -8.99
C GLN A 125 7.43 -5.37 -8.48
N GLU A 126 8.04 -6.45 -8.02
CA GLU A 126 7.34 -7.60 -7.44
C GLU A 126 6.55 -7.21 -6.19
N LEU A 127 7.13 -6.40 -5.29
CA LEU A 127 6.42 -5.88 -4.12
C LEU A 127 5.19 -5.05 -4.52
N ASN A 128 5.35 -4.16 -5.49
CA ASN A 128 4.25 -3.34 -6.00
C ASN A 128 3.13 -4.19 -6.62
N VAL A 129 3.47 -5.18 -7.43
CA VAL A 129 2.49 -6.11 -8.03
C VAL A 129 1.76 -6.91 -6.94
N ARG A 130 2.48 -7.46 -5.96
CA ARG A 130 1.89 -8.18 -4.84
C ARG A 130 0.96 -7.29 -4.02
N ALA A 131 1.36 -6.07 -3.72
CA ALA A 131 0.54 -5.11 -2.99
C ALA A 131 -0.77 -4.82 -3.73
N HIS A 132 -0.71 -4.56 -5.03
CA HIS A 132 -1.90 -4.35 -5.86
C HIS A 132 -2.86 -5.56 -5.81
N GLN A 133 -2.35 -6.79 -5.94
CA GLN A 133 -3.13 -8.02 -5.85
C GLN A 133 -3.81 -8.21 -4.48
N ARG A 134 -3.31 -7.59 -3.43
CA ARG A 134 -3.82 -7.67 -2.06
C ARG A 134 -4.62 -6.44 -1.63
N GLY A 135 -4.93 -5.52 -2.55
CA GLY A 135 -5.65 -4.29 -2.23
C GLY A 135 -4.84 -3.30 -1.36
N VAL A 136 -3.51 -3.42 -1.37
CA VAL A 136 -2.59 -2.56 -0.63
C VAL A 136 -1.93 -1.55 -1.56
N ASN A 137 -1.92 -0.28 -1.20
CA ASN A 137 -1.15 0.74 -1.91
C ASN A 137 0.31 0.63 -1.48
N PHE A 138 1.19 0.36 -2.44
CA PHE A 138 2.63 0.39 -2.25
C PHE A 138 3.14 1.80 -2.49
N TYR A 139 3.64 2.46 -1.42
CA TYR A 139 4.29 3.75 -1.49
C TYR A 139 5.81 3.54 -1.52
N TRP A 140 6.46 4.01 -2.56
CA TRP A 140 7.90 4.10 -2.55
C TRP A 140 8.33 5.46 -2.01
N ALA A 141 9.17 5.46 -0.97
CA ALA A 141 9.68 6.68 -0.37
C ALA A 141 11.03 7.06 -0.96
N ILE A 142 11.30 8.37 -1.07
CA ILE A 142 12.63 8.94 -1.34
C ILE A 142 13.04 9.86 -0.20
N HIS A 143 14.30 9.80 0.20
CA HIS A 143 14.87 10.64 1.25
C HIS A 143 16.08 11.43 0.72
N PRO A 144 15.86 12.55 0.00
CA PRO A 144 16.93 13.35 -0.57
C PRO A 144 17.58 14.30 0.46
N GLY A 145 17.01 14.43 1.65
CA GLY A 145 17.34 15.46 2.64
C GLY A 145 18.76 15.45 3.16
N LEU A 146 19.50 14.34 3.00
CA LEU A 146 20.89 14.25 3.49
C LEU A 146 21.83 15.22 2.76
N ASP A 147 21.65 15.42 1.44
CA ASP A 147 22.60 16.14 0.60
C ASP A 147 21.97 16.97 -0.51
N ILE A 148 20.66 17.16 -0.51
CA ILE A 148 19.95 17.96 -1.52
C ILE A 148 20.45 19.42 -1.49
N LYS A 149 20.80 19.96 -2.65
CA LYS A 149 21.34 21.32 -2.81
C LYS A 149 20.32 22.36 -3.26
N TRP A 150 19.07 21.92 -3.51
CA TRP A 150 17.98 22.78 -4.00
C TRP A 150 18.28 23.45 -5.35
N THR A 151 19.10 22.82 -6.19
CA THR A 151 19.42 23.26 -7.55
C THR A 151 18.43 22.72 -8.57
N ASN A 152 18.43 23.29 -9.78
CA ASN A 152 17.66 22.73 -10.89
C ASN A 152 18.13 21.30 -11.23
N GLU A 153 19.42 21.01 -11.10
CA GLU A 153 19.98 19.68 -11.31
C GLU A 153 19.39 18.67 -10.33
N ASP A 154 19.31 18.99 -9.03
CA ASP A 154 18.70 18.11 -8.04
C ASP A 154 17.20 17.92 -8.26
N ARG A 155 16.51 18.97 -8.70
CA ARG A 155 15.11 18.85 -9.12
C ARG A 155 14.96 17.86 -10.27
N ASP A 156 15.79 17.98 -11.31
CA ASP A 156 15.72 17.12 -12.49
C ASP A 156 16.11 15.67 -12.14
N ASN A 157 17.10 15.47 -11.27
CA ASN A 157 17.44 14.16 -10.72
C ASN A 157 16.28 13.53 -9.95
N LEU A 158 15.58 14.31 -9.12
CA LEU A 158 14.40 13.82 -8.39
C LEU A 158 13.27 13.42 -9.34
N VAL A 159 12.96 14.25 -10.33
CA VAL A 159 11.94 13.94 -11.36
C VAL A 159 12.31 12.67 -12.10
N ASN A 160 13.54 12.57 -12.61
CA ASN A 160 14.03 11.38 -13.30
C ASN A 160 13.93 10.10 -12.44
N LYS A 161 14.23 10.21 -11.14
CA LYS A 161 14.10 9.09 -10.21
C LYS A 161 12.65 8.64 -10.07
N LEU A 162 11.73 9.59 -9.85
CA LEU A 162 10.30 9.31 -9.74
C LEU A 162 9.73 8.71 -11.03
N GLU A 163 10.15 9.21 -12.20
CA GLU A 163 9.75 8.65 -13.49
C GLU A 163 10.20 7.19 -13.67
N LYS A 164 11.43 6.86 -13.27
CA LYS A 164 11.92 5.47 -13.28
C LYS A 164 11.08 4.58 -12.38
N MET A 165 10.75 5.03 -11.16
CA MET A 165 9.88 4.28 -10.25
C MET A 165 8.46 4.14 -10.80
N TYR A 166 7.95 5.20 -11.45
CA TYR A 166 6.67 5.16 -12.16
C TYR A 166 6.68 4.12 -13.30
N GLY A 167 7.79 4.01 -14.03
CA GLY A 167 8.02 2.99 -15.06
C GLY A 167 7.96 1.55 -14.52
N LEU A 168 8.30 1.32 -13.24
CA LEU A 168 8.14 0.03 -12.56
C LEU A 168 6.68 -0.27 -12.13
N GLY A 169 5.74 0.63 -12.46
CA GLY A 169 4.33 0.47 -12.10
C GLY A 169 3.95 1.09 -10.76
N ILE A 170 4.87 1.71 -10.02
CA ILE A 170 4.58 2.37 -8.74
C ILE A 170 3.75 3.64 -9.01
N ARG A 171 2.72 3.87 -8.21
CA ARG A 171 1.76 4.99 -8.39
C ARG A 171 1.61 5.85 -7.14
N SER A 172 2.25 5.48 -6.03
CA SER A 172 2.20 6.22 -4.77
C SER A 172 3.62 6.50 -4.30
N PHE A 173 3.88 7.73 -3.90
CA PHE A 173 5.21 8.21 -3.54
C PHE A 173 5.15 8.93 -2.19
N ALA A 174 6.25 8.84 -1.44
CA ALA A 174 6.48 9.61 -0.22
C ALA A 174 7.84 10.30 -0.30
N VAL A 175 7.96 11.47 0.28
CA VAL A 175 9.24 12.18 0.40
C VAL A 175 9.55 12.33 1.88
N PHE A 176 10.71 11.84 2.29
CA PHE A 176 11.17 11.89 3.66
C PHE A 176 12.24 12.96 3.83
N PHE A 177 12.12 13.72 4.92
CA PHE A 177 13.09 14.72 5.37
C PHE A 177 13.40 14.57 6.87
N ASP A 178 13.23 13.35 7.40
CA ASP A 178 13.59 13.03 8.77
C ASP A 178 15.11 12.95 8.93
N ASP A 179 15.59 13.16 10.15
CA ASP A 179 17.02 13.10 10.54
C ASP A 179 17.95 14.02 9.73
N ILE A 180 17.48 15.16 9.30
CA ILE A 180 18.29 16.17 8.62
C ILE A 180 18.71 17.28 9.59
N SER A 181 19.92 17.84 9.38
CA SER A 181 20.38 19.01 10.14
C SER A 181 19.49 20.22 9.87
N GLY A 182 19.02 20.88 10.93
CA GLY A 182 18.35 22.17 10.86
C GLY A 182 19.31 23.35 10.69
N GLU A 183 20.62 23.11 10.62
CA GLU A 183 21.62 24.17 10.47
C GLU A 183 21.77 24.60 9.01
N GLY A 184 21.78 25.92 8.79
CA GLY A 184 22.01 26.56 7.50
C GLY A 184 20.73 26.87 6.72
N SER A 185 20.88 27.56 5.60
CA SER A 185 19.82 28.10 4.72
C SER A 185 18.77 27.08 4.20
N ARG A 186 18.85 25.84 4.62
CA ARG A 186 17.94 24.76 4.24
C ARG A 186 16.58 24.83 4.95
N GLY A 187 16.51 25.49 6.10
CA GLY A 187 15.27 25.68 6.85
C GLY A 187 14.61 27.05 6.64
N GLU A 188 15.25 27.96 5.91
CA GLU A 188 14.79 29.35 5.72
C GLU A 188 14.26 29.65 4.32
N LYS A 189 14.07 28.63 3.47
CA LYS A 189 13.58 28.84 2.10
C LYS A 189 12.33 28.03 1.80
#